data_b1828d76e91ba95b67a3c89d75d7792b
#
_entry.id   b1828d76e91ba95b67a3c89d75d7792b
#
_cell.length_a   1.000
_cell.length_b   1.000
_cell.length_c   1.000
_cell.angle_alpha   90.00
_cell.angle_beta   90.00
_cell.angle_gamma   90.00
#
_symmetry.space_group_name_H-M   'P 1'
#
loop_
_entity.id
_entity.type
_entity.pdbx_description
1 polymer ?
#
loop_
_entity_poly.entity_id
_entity_poly.type
_entity_poly.pdbx_seq_one_letter_code
_entity_poly.pdbx_strand_id
1 'polypeptide(L)'
;IYTLSLHDALPISTSMRASILVIGALLGRFGKGIVPLPGGCAIGKRPIGLHAKGLEALGADVRIDEIRGCMVAQADRLVGSDIYLDFPSVGATETIIMAATLAEGTTVIYNAAQEPEIVDLANFLSKMGAKIKGAGTDTIKIIGQKELKGARHRVIPDRIEAGTYMIAAAITRGEVLVENMVVDHLRPLIAKRG
;
A
#
# COMPACT_ATOMS: atom_id res chain seq x y z
N ILE A 1 22.25 -12.96 9.12
CA ILE A 1 21.42 -11.76 8.87
C ILE A 1 21.02 -11.82 7.41
N TYR A 2 19.79 -12.25 7.13
CA TYR A 2 19.26 -12.28 5.75
C TYR A 2 18.72 -10.88 5.45
N THR A 3 19.46 -10.09 4.68
CA THR A 3 18.93 -8.88 4.08
C THR A 3 18.09 -9.31 2.88
N LEU A 4 16.77 -9.38 3.01
CA LEU A 4 15.88 -9.56 1.87
C LEU A 4 15.94 -8.26 1.03
N SER A 5 16.74 -8.29 -0.01
CA SER A 5 16.77 -7.25 -1.04
C SER A 5 15.94 -7.75 -2.22
N LEU A 6 14.89 -7.02 -2.58
CA LEU A 6 14.18 -7.25 -3.84
C LEU A 6 15.02 -6.87 -5.06
N HIS A 7 16.25 -6.38 -4.83
CA HIS A 7 17.18 -6.04 -5.89
C HIS A 7 17.55 -7.27 -6.75
N ASP A 8 17.57 -8.46 -6.15
CA ASP A 8 17.87 -9.71 -6.87
C ASP A 8 16.70 -10.23 -7.72
N ALA A 9 15.47 -9.71 -7.49
CA ALA A 9 14.27 -9.97 -8.28
C ALA A 9 13.98 -8.87 -9.31
N LEU A 10 15.01 -8.17 -9.77
CA LEU A 10 14.97 -6.94 -10.54
C LEU A 10 14.05 -6.95 -11.78
N PRO A 11 13.99 -7.99 -12.65
CA PRO A 11 13.17 -7.84 -13.86
C PRO A 11 11.68 -7.69 -13.58
N ILE A 12 11.17 -8.38 -12.56
CA ILE A 12 9.74 -8.34 -12.20
C ILE A 12 9.43 -7.12 -11.32
N SER A 13 10.28 -6.82 -10.34
CA SER A 13 10.04 -5.74 -9.39
C SER A 13 10.17 -4.35 -10.01
N THR A 14 10.99 -4.15 -11.03
CA THR A 14 11.09 -2.89 -11.79
C THR A 14 9.93 -2.70 -12.77
N SER A 15 9.30 -3.78 -13.24
CA SER A 15 8.14 -3.71 -14.13
C SER A 15 6.81 -3.54 -13.40
N MET A 16 6.77 -3.80 -12.10
CA MET A 16 5.57 -3.68 -11.26
C MET A 16 5.62 -2.46 -10.34
N ARG A 17 4.65 -1.56 -10.50
CA ARG A 17 4.54 -0.39 -9.62
C ARG A 17 4.32 -0.76 -8.15
N ALA A 18 3.54 -1.80 -7.88
CA ALA A 18 3.24 -2.28 -6.53
C ALA A 18 4.48 -2.72 -5.74
N SER A 19 5.62 -2.94 -6.38
CA SER A 19 6.86 -3.34 -5.71
C SER A 19 7.31 -2.36 -4.64
N ILE A 20 6.98 -1.07 -4.77
CA ILE A 20 7.32 -0.06 -3.76
C ILE A 20 6.61 -0.28 -2.43
N LEU A 21 5.42 -0.90 -2.43
CA LEU A 21 4.64 -1.13 -1.21
C LEU A 21 5.38 -2.01 -0.20
N VAL A 22 6.18 -2.95 -0.71
CA VAL A 22 6.91 -3.92 0.11
C VAL A 22 7.93 -3.25 1.05
N ILE A 23 8.36 -2.01 0.75
CA ILE A 23 9.31 -1.28 1.59
C ILE A 23 8.78 -1.08 3.02
N GLY A 24 7.47 -0.83 3.18
CA GLY A 24 6.84 -0.69 4.50
C GLY A 24 6.92 -1.97 5.33
N ALA A 25 6.66 -3.11 4.71
CA ALA A 25 6.75 -4.42 5.36
C ALA A 25 8.21 -4.81 5.70
N LEU A 26 9.15 -4.58 4.75
CA LEU A 26 10.58 -4.85 4.96
C LEU A 26 11.13 -4.01 6.10
N LEU A 27 10.83 -2.71 6.10
CA LEU A 27 11.29 -1.79 7.12
C LEU A 27 10.73 -2.17 8.50
N GLY A 28 9.42 -2.42 8.60
CA GLY A 28 8.80 -2.82 9.87
C GLY A 28 9.36 -4.12 10.43
N ARG A 29 9.67 -5.11 9.58
CA ARG A 29 10.13 -6.42 10.01
C ARG A 29 11.63 -6.51 10.23
N PHE A 30 12.44 -5.87 9.39
CA PHE A 30 13.90 -6.06 9.35
C PHE A 30 14.67 -4.79 9.68
N GLY A 31 13.99 -3.66 9.93
CA GLY A 31 14.63 -2.36 10.14
C GLY A 31 15.28 -1.78 8.88
N LYS A 32 15.21 -2.50 7.74
CA LYS A 32 15.80 -2.08 6.47
C LYS A 32 15.01 -2.63 5.30
N GLY A 33 14.77 -1.78 4.29
CA GLY A 33 14.17 -2.15 3.02
C GLY A 33 14.90 -1.50 1.86
N ILE A 34 15.09 -2.25 0.78
CA ILE A 34 15.60 -1.74 -0.50
C ILE A 34 14.63 -2.22 -1.56
N VAL A 35 14.01 -1.29 -2.27
CA VAL A 35 13.05 -1.60 -3.34
C VAL A 35 13.36 -0.79 -4.58
N PRO A 36 13.19 -1.35 -5.78
CA PRO A 36 13.38 -0.58 -7.01
C PRO A 36 12.37 0.57 -7.10
N LEU A 37 12.78 1.65 -7.73
CA LEU A 37 11.87 2.74 -8.07
C LEU A 37 10.79 2.20 -9.02
N PRO A 38 9.52 2.57 -8.82
CA PRO A 38 8.43 2.01 -9.62
C PRO A 38 8.55 2.42 -11.07
N GLY A 39 8.71 1.43 -11.94
CA GLY A 39 8.62 1.56 -13.39
C GLY A 39 7.28 1.09 -13.94
N GLY A 40 7.16 0.97 -15.25
CA GLY A 40 6.12 0.18 -15.92
C GLY A 40 4.73 0.80 -16.05
N CYS A 41 4.45 1.97 -15.46
CA CYS A 41 3.13 2.59 -15.59
C CYS A 41 3.20 3.91 -16.36
N ALA A 42 2.80 3.89 -17.63
CA ALA A 42 2.84 5.05 -18.53
C ALA A 42 1.75 6.12 -18.25
N ILE A 43 0.96 5.98 -17.18
CA ILE A 43 -0.16 6.87 -16.84
C ILE A 43 0.32 8.23 -16.29
N GLY A 44 1.62 8.42 -16.09
CA GLY A 44 2.22 9.69 -15.63
C GLY A 44 3.10 9.55 -14.38
N LYS A 45 3.76 10.67 -14.05
CA LYS A 45 4.61 10.76 -12.85
C LYS A 45 3.74 10.63 -11.59
N ARG A 46 3.92 9.57 -10.84
CA ARG A 46 3.31 9.44 -9.51
C ARG A 46 4.41 9.60 -8.47
N PRO A 47 4.34 10.67 -7.64
CA PRO A 47 5.40 10.94 -6.68
C PRO A 47 5.47 9.82 -5.63
N ILE A 48 6.68 9.30 -5.42
CA ILE A 48 6.99 8.37 -4.33
C ILE A 48 7.27 9.11 -3.02
N GLY A 49 7.29 10.44 -3.06
CA GLY A 49 7.57 11.29 -1.91
C GLY A 49 6.65 11.08 -0.72
N LEU A 50 5.38 10.73 -0.94
CA LEU A 50 4.47 10.44 0.18
C LEU A 50 4.82 9.14 0.90
N HIS A 51 5.37 8.14 0.21
CA HIS A 51 5.90 6.94 0.87
C HIS A 51 7.10 7.30 1.74
N ALA A 52 8.06 8.07 1.20
CA ALA A 52 9.23 8.54 1.94
C ALA A 52 8.80 9.37 3.16
N LYS A 53 7.98 10.41 2.96
CA LYS A 53 7.45 11.28 4.02
C LYS A 53 6.81 10.48 5.17
N GLY A 54 6.01 9.47 4.84
CA GLY A 54 5.36 8.62 5.84
C GLY A 54 6.34 7.75 6.63
N LEU A 55 7.35 7.18 5.96
CA LEU A 55 8.38 6.38 6.62
C LEU A 55 9.34 7.24 7.46
N GLU A 56 9.71 8.43 6.98
CA GLU A 56 10.50 9.42 7.71
C GLU A 56 9.79 9.89 8.98
N ALA A 57 8.47 10.11 8.90
CA ALA A 57 7.66 10.47 10.06
C ALA A 57 7.63 9.37 11.14
N LEU A 58 7.82 8.09 10.76
CA LEU A 58 8.00 6.96 11.66
C LEU A 58 9.45 6.82 12.16
N GLY A 59 10.37 7.72 11.78
CA GLY A 59 11.76 7.74 12.23
C GLY A 59 12.74 6.97 11.33
N ALA A 60 12.35 6.64 10.10
CA ALA A 60 13.27 6.02 9.14
C ALA A 60 14.15 7.06 8.42
N ASP A 61 15.40 6.69 8.14
CA ASP A 61 16.24 7.36 7.14
C ASP A 61 15.86 6.80 5.75
N VAL A 62 15.33 7.66 4.88
CA VAL A 62 14.88 7.28 3.54
C VAL A 62 15.72 7.99 2.49
N ARG A 63 16.28 7.23 1.57
CA ARG A 63 17.14 7.74 0.49
C ARG A 63 16.69 7.17 -0.85
N ILE A 64 16.74 8.04 -1.87
CA ILE A 64 16.53 7.64 -3.25
C ILE A 64 17.91 7.55 -3.90
N ASP A 65 18.31 6.35 -4.29
CA ASP A 65 19.52 6.10 -5.06
C ASP A 65 19.15 6.10 -6.55
N GLU A 66 19.31 7.25 -7.19
CA GLU A 66 19.00 7.42 -8.61
C GLU A 66 19.92 6.61 -9.52
N ILE A 67 21.16 6.34 -9.08
CA ILE A 67 22.14 5.57 -9.86
C ILE A 67 21.71 4.12 -9.95
N ARG A 68 21.27 3.55 -8.82
CA ARG A 68 20.76 2.18 -8.74
C ARG A 68 19.28 2.07 -9.06
N GLY A 69 18.57 3.19 -9.19
CA GLY A 69 17.13 3.20 -9.42
C GLY A 69 16.33 2.56 -8.29
N CYS A 70 16.69 2.81 -7.03
CA CYS A 70 16.02 2.21 -5.88
C CYS A 70 15.76 3.21 -4.75
N MET A 71 14.75 2.90 -3.92
CA MET A 71 14.52 3.54 -2.63
C MET A 71 15.10 2.66 -1.53
N VAL A 72 15.86 3.26 -0.65
CA VAL A 72 16.44 2.61 0.55
C VAL A 72 15.80 3.27 1.77
N ALA A 73 15.25 2.46 2.66
CA ALA A 73 14.77 2.91 3.96
C ALA A 73 15.43 2.10 5.06
N GLN A 74 15.87 2.76 6.13
CA GLN A 74 16.51 2.12 7.28
C GLN A 74 16.08 2.81 8.57
N ALA A 75 15.85 2.03 9.61
CA ALA A 75 15.60 2.50 10.96
C ALA A 75 16.10 1.48 11.97
N ASP A 76 16.73 1.94 13.04
CA ASP A 76 17.03 1.08 14.19
C ASP A 76 15.75 0.73 14.93
N ARG A 77 14.81 1.68 14.94
CA ARG A 77 13.51 1.57 15.59
C ARG A 77 12.50 2.49 14.90
N LEU A 78 11.32 1.99 14.61
CA LEU A 78 10.19 2.80 14.18
C LEU A 78 9.37 3.27 15.38
N VAL A 79 8.96 4.52 15.36
CA VAL A 79 8.14 5.15 16.41
C VAL A 79 6.87 5.72 15.81
N GLY A 80 5.73 5.43 16.41
CA GLY A 80 4.44 5.93 15.98
C GLY A 80 4.37 7.46 16.00
N SER A 81 3.70 8.02 15.02
CA SER A 81 3.60 9.48 14.80
C SER A 81 2.26 9.84 14.16
N ASP A 82 1.87 11.10 14.27
CA ASP A 82 0.77 11.68 13.52
C ASP A 82 1.26 12.08 12.12
N ILE A 83 0.64 11.50 11.08
CA ILE A 83 1.06 11.64 9.70
C ILE A 83 -0.08 12.21 8.88
N TYR A 84 0.11 13.39 8.29
CA TYR A 84 -0.84 13.99 7.37
C TYR A 84 -0.38 13.78 5.92
N LEU A 85 -1.21 13.16 5.09
CA LEU A 85 -0.98 12.98 3.66
C LEU A 85 -1.50 14.20 2.89
N ASP A 86 -0.67 14.79 2.04
CA ASP A 86 -1.03 15.99 1.26
C ASP A 86 -2.19 15.71 0.30
N PHE A 87 -2.35 14.45 -0.11
CA PHE A 87 -3.54 13.92 -0.79
C PHE A 87 -3.72 12.45 -0.45
N PRO A 88 -4.95 11.90 -0.56
CA PRO A 88 -5.22 10.49 -0.25
C PRO A 88 -4.55 9.59 -1.28
N SER A 89 -3.39 9.04 -0.92
CA SER A 89 -2.62 8.10 -1.75
C SER A 89 -2.78 6.69 -1.24
N VAL A 90 -3.35 5.80 -2.06
CA VAL A 90 -3.53 4.38 -1.73
C VAL A 90 -2.19 3.75 -1.35
N GLY A 91 -1.18 3.84 -2.23
CA GLY A 91 0.11 3.20 -2.01
C GLY A 91 0.85 3.75 -0.78
N ALA A 92 0.83 5.07 -0.54
CA ALA A 92 1.46 5.63 0.66
C ALA A 92 0.74 5.17 1.92
N THR A 93 -0.60 5.16 1.93
CA THR A 93 -1.41 4.66 3.04
C THR A 93 -1.07 3.21 3.36
N GLU A 94 -1.01 2.33 2.36
CA GLU A 94 -0.63 0.92 2.53
C GLU A 94 0.78 0.75 3.09
N THR A 95 1.76 1.48 2.54
CA THR A 95 3.14 1.45 2.99
C THR A 95 3.27 1.85 4.46
N ILE A 96 2.60 2.94 4.85
CA ILE A 96 2.63 3.45 6.22
C ILE A 96 1.93 2.48 7.17
N ILE A 97 0.76 1.95 6.80
CA ILE A 97 0.04 0.95 7.61
C ILE A 97 0.95 -0.24 7.91
N MET A 98 1.61 -0.81 6.89
CA MET A 98 2.48 -1.97 7.07
C MET A 98 3.67 -1.67 8.00
N ALA A 99 4.34 -0.53 7.83
CA ALA A 99 5.45 -0.13 8.70
C ALA A 99 4.99 0.15 10.14
N ALA A 100 3.88 0.88 10.31
CA ALA A 100 3.35 1.30 11.59
C ALA A 100 2.84 0.13 12.47
N THR A 101 2.47 -1.01 11.86
CA THR A 101 2.01 -2.19 12.64
C THR A 101 3.09 -2.75 13.57
N LEU A 102 4.37 -2.48 13.30
CA LEU A 102 5.51 -2.91 14.11
C LEU A 102 6.28 -1.72 14.73
N ALA A 103 5.79 -0.48 14.59
CA ALA A 103 6.36 0.69 15.23
C ALA A 103 6.00 0.73 16.72
N GLU A 104 6.84 1.38 17.54
CA GLU A 104 6.52 1.57 18.95
C GLU A 104 5.48 2.70 19.13
N GLY A 105 4.46 2.45 19.92
CA GLY A 105 3.44 3.44 20.25
C GLY A 105 2.26 3.45 19.27
N THR A 106 1.72 4.62 18.99
CA THR A 106 0.53 4.82 18.16
C THR A 106 0.86 5.69 16.96
N THR A 107 0.40 5.27 15.79
CA THR A 107 0.42 6.07 14.55
C THR A 107 -1.00 6.48 14.19
N VAL A 108 -1.19 7.73 13.78
CA VAL A 108 -2.45 8.20 13.20
C VAL A 108 -2.15 8.75 11.81
N ILE A 109 -2.83 8.23 10.81
CA ILE A 109 -2.75 8.71 9.42
C ILE A 109 -3.98 9.55 9.17
N TYR A 110 -3.79 10.83 8.84
CA TYR A 110 -4.85 11.75 8.42
C TYR A 110 -4.83 11.91 6.90
N ASN A 111 -6.00 12.17 6.34
CA ASN A 111 -6.23 12.23 4.90
C ASN A 111 -5.80 10.93 4.19
N ALA A 112 -6.05 9.81 4.86
CA ALA A 112 -5.76 8.47 4.35
C ALA A 112 -6.66 8.12 3.16
N ALA A 113 -6.17 7.23 2.30
CA ALA A 113 -6.98 6.63 1.25
C ALA A 113 -8.07 5.72 1.85
N GLN A 114 -9.26 5.70 1.22
CA GLN A 114 -10.46 5.03 1.75
C GLN A 114 -10.87 3.81 0.89
N GLU A 115 -10.11 3.50 -0.12
CA GLU A 115 -10.38 2.45 -1.09
C GLU A 115 -10.50 1.07 -0.42
N PRO A 116 -11.28 0.15 -1.03
CA PRO A 116 -11.51 -1.18 -0.47
C PRO A 116 -10.25 -1.99 -0.20
N GLU A 117 -9.19 -1.81 -0.98
CA GLU A 117 -7.89 -2.44 -0.80
C GLU A 117 -7.22 -2.04 0.52
N ILE A 118 -7.45 -0.80 1.01
CA ILE A 118 -6.97 -0.36 2.33
C ILE A 118 -7.68 -1.13 3.45
N VAL A 119 -8.99 -1.32 3.30
CA VAL A 119 -9.79 -2.08 4.26
C VAL A 119 -9.36 -3.55 4.26
N ASP A 120 -9.10 -4.12 3.08
CA ASP A 120 -8.67 -5.51 2.94
C ASP A 120 -7.29 -5.74 3.58
N LEU A 121 -6.32 -4.84 3.33
CA LEU A 121 -5.00 -4.87 3.97
C LEU A 121 -5.12 -4.77 5.50
N ALA A 122 -5.92 -3.84 6.01
CA ALA A 122 -6.14 -3.68 7.44
C ALA A 122 -6.78 -4.93 8.08
N ASN A 123 -7.72 -5.56 7.39
CA ASN A 123 -8.34 -6.81 7.82
C ASN A 123 -7.33 -7.97 7.83
N PHE A 124 -6.47 -8.07 6.82
CA PHE A 124 -5.41 -9.06 6.78
C PHE A 124 -4.43 -8.88 7.94
N LEU A 125 -3.90 -7.66 8.12
CA LEU A 125 -2.97 -7.35 9.21
C LEU A 125 -3.62 -7.56 10.59
N SER A 126 -4.91 -7.25 10.74
CA SER A 126 -5.66 -7.49 11.99
C SER A 126 -5.77 -8.99 12.32
N LYS A 127 -5.96 -9.84 11.31
CA LYS A 127 -5.89 -11.31 11.49
C LYS A 127 -4.49 -11.78 11.91
N MET A 128 -3.45 -11.06 11.52
CA MET A 128 -2.07 -11.31 11.96
C MET A 128 -1.80 -10.79 13.38
N GLY A 129 -2.72 -10.05 13.99
CA GLY A 129 -2.61 -9.51 15.34
C GLY A 129 -2.37 -8.00 15.41
N ALA A 130 -2.37 -7.28 14.28
CA ALA A 130 -2.28 -5.82 14.29
C ALA A 130 -3.54 -5.17 14.88
N LYS A 131 -3.38 -3.99 15.47
CA LYS A 131 -4.47 -3.18 16.03
C LYS A 131 -4.69 -1.95 15.18
N ILE A 132 -5.60 -2.06 14.20
CA ILE A 132 -5.90 -1.01 13.24
C ILE A 132 -7.38 -0.62 13.37
N LYS A 133 -7.68 0.69 13.37
CA LYS A 133 -9.03 1.24 13.39
C LYS A 133 -9.15 2.35 12.35
N GLY A 134 -10.33 2.52 11.77
CA GLY A 134 -10.61 3.60 10.83
C GLY A 134 -10.26 3.31 9.38
N ALA A 135 -9.82 2.09 9.02
CA ALA A 135 -9.62 1.71 7.62
C ALA A 135 -10.92 1.89 6.83
N GLY A 136 -10.83 2.54 5.65
CA GLY A 136 -12.00 2.94 4.86
C GLY A 136 -12.55 4.32 5.22
N THR A 137 -11.94 5.03 6.17
CA THR A 137 -12.19 6.45 6.46
C THR A 137 -10.94 7.28 6.17
N ASP A 138 -11.05 8.60 6.27
CA ASP A 138 -9.93 9.52 6.08
C ASP A 138 -8.89 9.51 7.22
N THR A 139 -9.21 8.83 8.32
CA THR A 139 -8.36 8.79 9.51
C THR A 139 -8.16 7.35 9.97
N ILE A 140 -6.91 6.88 9.95
CA ILE A 140 -6.55 5.51 10.34
C ILE A 140 -5.62 5.55 11.55
N LYS A 141 -6.02 4.85 12.63
CA LYS A 141 -5.22 4.71 13.84
C LYS A 141 -4.64 3.30 13.94
N ILE A 142 -3.33 3.21 14.16
CA ILE A 142 -2.58 1.97 14.28
C ILE A 142 -1.85 1.96 15.63
N ILE A 143 -2.02 0.89 16.40
CA ILE A 143 -1.26 0.67 17.62
C ILE A 143 -0.22 -0.40 17.32
N GLY A 144 1.06 -0.05 17.37
CA GLY A 144 2.15 -0.95 17.04
C GLY A 144 2.20 -2.18 17.94
N GLN A 145 2.65 -3.28 17.39
CA GLN A 145 2.74 -4.55 18.05
C GLN A 145 4.20 -5.04 18.04
N LYS A 146 4.60 -5.81 19.03
CA LYS A 146 5.96 -6.40 19.10
C LYS A 146 6.18 -7.44 18.01
N GLU A 147 5.13 -8.16 17.63
CA GLU A 147 5.18 -9.22 16.63
C GLU A 147 3.82 -9.39 15.93
N LEU A 148 3.85 -9.91 14.72
CA LEU A 148 2.69 -10.36 13.98
C LEU A 148 2.80 -11.86 13.71
N LYS A 149 1.64 -12.54 13.65
CA LYS A 149 1.56 -13.99 13.41
C LYS A 149 1.09 -14.26 11.98
N GLY A 150 1.35 -15.48 11.49
CA GLY A 150 0.78 -15.91 10.20
C GLY A 150 -0.74 -15.99 10.26
N ALA A 151 -1.39 -15.64 9.14
CA ALA A 151 -2.85 -15.69 9.02
C ALA A 151 -3.27 -16.21 7.64
N ARG A 152 -4.47 -16.81 7.57
CA ARG A 152 -5.13 -17.11 6.30
C ARG A 152 -6.02 -15.94 5.93
N HIS A 153 -5.84 -15.44 4.72
CA HIS A 153 -6.65 -14.36 4.17
C HIS A 153 -6.99 -14.63 2.71
N ARG A 154 -8.22 -14.33 2.32
CA ARG A 154 -8.64 -14.32 0.92
C ARG A 154 -8.70 -12.85 0.50
N VAL A 155 -7.88 -12.49 -0.46
CA VAL A 155 -7.84 -11.13 -1.03
C VAL A 155 -9.16 -10.84 -1.74
N ILE A 156 -9.65 -9.62 -1.61
CA ILE A 156 -10.85 -9.17 -2.31
C ILE A 156 -10.63 -9.17 -3.84
N PRO A 157 -11.70 -9.30 -4.66
CA PRO A 157 -11.60 -9.16 -6.11
C PRO A 157 -11.12 -7.78 -6.52
N ASP A 158 -10.34 -7.71 -7.60
CA ASP A 158 -9.82 -6.46 -8.14
C ASP A 158 -10.94 -5.65 -8.82
N ARG A 159 -11.31 -4.54 -8.19
CA ARG A 159 -12.31 -3.61 -8.72
C ARG A 159 -11.86 -2.89 -9.99
N ILE A 160 -10.55 -2.69 -10.16
CA ILE A 160 -9.99 -2.01 -11.33
C ILE A 160 -10.09 -2.94 -12.56
N GLU A 161 -9.75 -4.21 -12.39
CA GLU A 161 -9.90 -5.22 -13.42
C GLU A 161 -11.38 -5.34 -13.83
N ALA A 162 -12.28 -5.55 -12.87
CA ALA A 162 -13.72 -5.65 -13.13
C ALA A 162 -14.26 -4.41 -13.87
N GLY A 163 -13.91 -3.20 -13.38
CA GLY A 163 -14.30 -1.94 -13.99
C GLY A 163 -13.78 -1.78 -15.42
N THR A 164 -12.58 -2.25 -15.71
CA THR A 164 -11.98 -2.21 -17.05
C THR A 164 -12.79 -3.04 -18.04
N TYR A 165 -13.17 -4.27 -17.68
CA TYR A 165 -14.03 -5.10 -18.54
C TYR A 165 -15.42 -4.52 -18.71
N MET A 166 -16.01 -3.92 -17.67
CA MET A 166 -17.30 -3.22 -17.78
C MET A 166 -17.23 -2.05 -18.77
N ILE A 167 -16.15 -1.26 -18.74
CA ILE A 167 -15.94 -0.16 -19.68
C ILE A 167 -15.73 -0.71 -21.10
N ALA A 168 -14.95 -1.77 -21.27
CA ALA A 168 -14.71 -2.40 -22.55
C ALA A 168 -16.02 -2.88 -23.18
N ALA A 169 -16.91 -3.55 -22.43
CA ALA A 169 -18.22 -3.96 -22.91
C ALA A 169 -19.06 -2.74 -23.35
N ALA A 170 -19.04 -1.66 -22.58
CA ALA A 170 -19.80 -0.44 -22.92
C ALA A 170 -19.30 0.23 -24.20
N ILE A 171 -18.00 0.36 -24.41
CA ILE A 171 -17.41 1.00 -25.60
C ILE A 171 -17.68 0.18 -26.86
N THR A 172 -17.59 -1.14 -26.75
CA THR A 172 -17.80 -2.06 -27.89
C THR A 172 -19.27 -2.38 -28.13
N ARG A 173 -20.19 -1.90 -27.29
CA ARG A 173 -21.62 -2.27 -27.28
C ARG A 173 -21.82 -3.79 -27.20
N GLY A 174 -20.87 -4.47 -26.52
CA GLY A 174 -20.88 -5.89 -26.29
C GLY A 174 -21.58 -6.25 -24.98
N GLU A 175 -21.72 -7.56 -24.76
CA GLU A 175 -22.25 -8.14 -23.53
C GLU A 175 -21.15 -8.94 -22.83
N VAL A 176 -20.88 -8.64 -21.55
CA VAL A 176 -19.84 -9.32 -20.73
C VAL A 176 -20.43 -9.61 -19.36
N LEU A 177 -20.28 -10.87 -18.93
CA LEU A 177 -20.54 -11.27 -17.55
C LEU A 177 -19.24 -11.22 -16.75
N VAL A 178 -19.19 -10.41 -15.70
CA VAL A 178 -18.06 -10.33 -14.77
C VAL A 178 -18.45 -11.02 -13.48
N GLU A 179 -17.84 -12.16 -13.21
CA GLU A 179 -18.10 -12.97 -12.01
C GLU A 179 -17.14 -12.62 -10.86
N ASN A 180 -17.50 -13.04 -9.65
CA ASN A 180 -16.70 -12.89 -8.41
C ASN A 180 -16.28 -11.44 -8.12
N MET A 181 -17.11 -10.46 -8.44
CA MET A 181 -16.89 -9.06 -8.13
C MET A 181 -17.72 -8.60 -6.92
N VAL A 182 -17.27 -7.55 -6.24
CA VAL A 182 -18.03 -6.86 -5.20
C VAL A 182 -18.63 -5.59 -5.81
N VAL A 183 -19.95 -5.58 -6.04
CA VAL A 183 -20.66 -4.47 -6.72
C VAL A 183 -20.46 -3.15 -6.00
N ASP A 184 -20.44 -3.16 -4.67
CA ASP A 184 -20.26 -1.94 -3.87
C ASP A 184 -18.92 -1.25 -4.12
N HIS A 185 -17.87 -1.99 -4.47
CA HIS A 185 -16.55 -1.44 -4.83
C HIS A 185 -16.55 -0.71 -6.18
N LEU A 186 -17.58 -0.92 -7.01
CA LEU A 186 -17.75 -0.34 -8.34
C LEU A 186 -18.79 0.79 -8.39
N ARG A 187 -19.43 1.12 -7.26
CA ARG A 187 -20.44 2.19 -7.20
C ARG A 187 -19.99 3.50 -7.84
N PRO A 188 -18.74 4.02 -7.62
CA PRO A 188 -18.30 5.25 -8.25
C PRO A 188 -18.26 5.19 -9.77
N LEU A 189 -17.96 4.01 -10.35
CA LEU A 189 -17.95 3.78 -11.78
C LEU A 189 -19.39 3.69 -12.34
N ILE A 190 -20.25 2.92 -11.65
CA ILE A 190 -21.63 2.69 -12.04
C ILE A 190 -22.44 4.00 -12.01
N ALA A 191 -22.25 4.82 -10.97
CA ALA A 191 -22.96 6.09 -10.81
C ALA A 191 -22.63 7.14 -11.89
N LYS A 192 -21.48 7.05 -12.56
CA LYS A 192 -21.11 7.97 -13.65
C LYS A 192 -21.76 7.63 -15.02
N ARG A 193 -22.60 6.58 -15.08
CA ARG A 193 -23.31 6.13 -16.28
C ARG A 193 -24.73 6.71 -16.42
N GLY A 194 -25.17 7.55 -15.47
CA GLY A 194 -26.43 8.25 -15.51
C GLY A 194 -26.36 9.60 -16.19
#